data_a36283cdbfe4a270289eb3d60e8347b0
#
_entry.id   a36283cdbfe4a270289eb3d60e8347b0
#
_cell.length_a   1.000
_cell.length_b   1.000
_cell.length_c   1.000
_cell.angle_alpha   90.00
_cell.angle_beta   90.00
_cell.angle_gamma   90.00
#
_symmetry.space_group_name_H-M   'P 1'
#
loop_
_entity.id
_entity.type
_entity.pdbx_description
1 polymer ?
#
loop_
_entity_poly.entity_id
_entity_poly.type
_entity_poly.pdbx_seq_one_letter_code
_entity_poly.pdbx_strand_id
1 'polypeptide(L)'
;MKSFENKEDAEKLLKESRKRIDEIDKELFDLISQRTALAKDIALSKEYLGMPIYDKSREDAVHERVEMISQEKGLDIDIIDQIVNMLTILSKNEQKEILRRIVDGQY
;
A
#
# COMPACT_ATOMS: atom_id res chain seq x y z
N MET A 1 1.62 -1.07 31.08
CA MET A 1 2.85 -0.35 30.69
C MET A 1 4.07 -1.16 31.10
N LYS A 2 5.01 -1.35 30.18
CA LYS A 2 6.27 -2.00 30.52
C LYS A 2 7.16 -1.07 31.33
N SER A 3 7.81 -1.60 32.36
CA SER A 3 8.84 -0.92 33.11
C SER A 3 10.11 -1.77 33.11
N PHE A 4 11.26 -1.14 33.25
CA PHE A 4 12.56 -1.80 33.20
C PHE A 4 13.28 -1.66 34.55
N GLU A 5 13.98 -2.70 34.95
CA GLU A 5 14.80 -2.67 36.14
C GLU A 5 16.15 -1.99 35.91
N ASN A 6 16.63 -2.01 34.65
CA ASN A 6 17.89 -1.40 34.26
C ASN A 6 17.88 -0.94 32.81
N LYS A 7 18.90 -0.16 32.47
CA LYS A 7 19.10 0.40 31.13
C LYS A 7 19.30 -0.70 30.06
N GLU A 8 20.00 -1.77 30.41
CA GLU A 8 20.34 -2.85 29.48
C GLU A 8 19.09 -3.58 28.99
N ASP A 9 18.11 -3.81 29.86
CA ASP A 9 16.84 -4.43 29.50
C ASP A 9 16.05 -3.57 28.51
N ALA A 10 16.05 -2.25 28.71
CA ALA A 10 15.41 -1.31 27.81
C ALA A 10 16.10 -1.29 26.43
N GLU A 11 17.43 -1.28 26.41
CA GLU A 11 18.22 -1.31 25.18
C GLU A 11 18.00 -2.59 24.40
N LYS A 12 17.93 -3.72 25.09
CA LYS A 12 17.67 -5.03 24.49
C LYS A 12 16.28 -5.08 23.84
N LEU A 13 15.25 -4.64 24.55
CA LEU A 13 13.89 -4.61 24.00
C LEU A 13 13.79 -3.68 22.78
N LEU A 14 14.42 -2.51 22.83
CA LEU A 14 14.46 -1.59 21.70
C LEU A 14 15.11 -2.22 20.47
N LYS A 15 16.25 -2.89 20.66
CA LYS A 15 16.95 -3.58 19.57
C LYS A 15 16.12 -4.70 18.95
N GLU A 16 15.52 -5.53 19.80
CA GLU A 16 14.65 -6.63 19.35
C GLU A 16 13.42 -6.11 18.60
N SER A 17 12.81 -5.03 19.10
CA SER A 17 11.64 -4.41 18.48
C SER A 17 11.96 -3.81 17.11
N ARG A 18 13.11 -3.14 17.00
CA ARG A 18 13.57 -2.58 15.71
C ARG A 18 13.88 -3.67 14.69
N LYS A 19 14.48 -4.78 15.14
CA LYS A 19 14.72 -5.94 14.27
C LYS A 19 13.40 -6.49 13.74
N ARG A 20 12.39 -6.59 14.61
CA ARG A 20 11.06 -7.07 14.19
C ARG A 20 10.41 -6.11 13.20
N ILE A 21 10.55 -4.81 13.40
CA ILE A 21 10.06 -3.79 12.44
C ILE A 21 10.73 -3.99 11.08
N ASP A 22 12.04 -4.20 11.05
CA ASP A 22 12.77 -4.41 9.79
C ASP A 22 12.25 -5.64 9.03
N GLU A 23 11.93 -6.71 9.75
CA GLU A 23 11.35 -7.92 9.14
C GLU A 23 9.94 -7.63 8.57
N ILE A 24 9.12 -6.91 9.33
CA ILE A 24 7.77 -6.53 8.90
C ILE A 24 7.83 -5.59 7.69
N ASP A 25 8.73 -4.63 7.70
CA ASP A 25 8.90 -3.69 6.58
C ASP A 25 9.28 -4.42 5.30
N LYS A 26 10.10 -5.44 5.40
CA LYS A 26 10.49 -6.27 4.26
C LYS A 26 9.27 -6.95 3.63
N GLU A 27 8.41 -7.54 4.46
CA GLU A 27 7.14 -8.14 4.02
C GLU A 27 6.22 -7.07 3.41
N LEU A 28 6.18 -5.90 4.02
CA LEU A 28 5.36 -4.78 3.54
C LEU A 28 5.81 -4.33 2.14
N PHE A 29 7.11 -4.17 1.91
CA PHE A 29 7.64 -3.82 0.59
C PHE A 29 7.33 -4.88 -0.46
N ASP A 30 7.42 -6.16 -0.11
CA ASP A 30 7.05 -7.25 -1.00
C ASP A 30 5.57 -7.17 -1.39
N LEU A 31 4.69 -6.88 -0.43
CA LEU A 31 3.25 -6.73 -0.69
C LEU A 31 2.95 -5.49 -1.54
N ILE A 32 3.63 -4.38 -1.31
CA ILE A 32 3.51 -3.19 -2.13
C ILE A 32 3.92 -3.50 -3.57
N SER A 33 5.02 -4.22 -3.76
CA SER A 33 5.49 -4.65 -5.08
C SER A 33 4.45 -5.52 -5.79
N GLN A 34 3.89 -6.51 -5.10
CA GLN A 34 2.84 -7.39 -5.65
C GLN A 34 1.59 -6.59 -6.05
N ARG A 35 1.16 -5.68 -5.18
CA ARG A 35 0.02 -4.81 -5.45
C ARG A 35 0.26 -3.94 -6.69
N THR A 36 1.42 -3.34 -6.78
CA THR A 36 1.81 -2.47 -7.91
C THR A 36 1.90 -3.26 -9.22
N ALA A 37 2.38 -4.50 -9.17
CA ALA A 37 2.46 -5.37 -10.34
C ALA A 37 1.09 -5.68 -10.96
N LEU A 38 0.02 -5.66 -10.18
CA LEU A 38 -1.34 -5.85 -10.69
C LEU A 38 -1.80 -4.70 -11.59
N ALA A 39 -1.12 -3.56 -11.56
CA ALA A 39 -1.46 -2.40 -12.39
C ALA A 39 -1.43 -2.73 -13.89
N LYS A 40 -0.59 -3.67 -14.32
CA LYS A 40 -0.54 -4.10 -15.72
C LYS A 40 -1.86 -4.72 -16.15
N ASP A 41 -2.34 -5.71 -15.41
CA ASP A 41 -3.60 -6.39 -15.74
C ASP A 41 -4.79 -5.44 -15.63
N ILE A 42 -4.76 -4.55 -14.65
CA ILE A 42 -5.80 -3.53 -14.46
C ILE A 42 -5.81 -2.57 -15.66
N ALA A 43 -4.66 -2.07 -16.09
CA ALA A 43 -4.55 -1.16 -17.21
C ALA A 43 -5.03 -1.79 -18.51
N LEU A 44 -4.63 -3.03 -18.79
CA LEU A 44 -5.07 -3.77 -19.97
C LEU A 44 -6.58 -3.99 -19.96
N SER A 45 -7.15 -4.35 -18.81
CA SER A 45 -8.58 -4.54 -18.64
C SER A 45 -9.36 -3.24 -18.86
N LYS A 46 -8.90 -2.13 -18.27
CA LYS A 46 -9.53 -0.82 -18.43
C LYS A 46 -9.49 -0.36 -19.87
N GLU A 47 -8.37 -0.56 -20.56
CA GLU A 47 -8.21 -0.21 -21.97
C GLU A 47 -9.22 -0.97 -22.82
N TYR A 48 -9.33 -2.26 -22.65
CA TYR A 48 -10.31 -3.09 -23.37
C TYR A 48 -11.74 -2.66 -23.10
N LEU A 49 -12.05 -2.32 -21.84
CA LEU A 49 -13.41 -1.93 -21.43
C LEU A 49 -13.74 -0.47 -21.71
N GLY A 50 -12.80 0.31 -22.23
CA GLY A 50 -12.98 1.74 -22.46
C GLY A 50 -13.11 2.55 -21.17
N MET A 51 -12.49 2.09 -20.09
CA MET A 51 -12.54 2.75 -18.79
C MET A 51 -11.34 3.70 -18.61
N PRO A 52 -11.54 4.86 -17.94
CA PRO A 52 -10.42 5.72 -17.59
C PRO A 52 -9.57 5.11 -16.46
N ILE A 53 -8.33 5.59 -16.33
CA ILE A 53 -7.43 5.18 -15.24
C ILE A 53 -8.05 5.52 -13.87
N TYR A 54 -8.59 6.74 -13.75
CA TYR A 54 -9.31 7.14 -12.55
C TYR A 54 -10.66 6.43 -12.48
N ASP A 55 -10.87 5.66 -11.42
CA ASP A 55 -12.10 4.94 -11.14
C ASP A 55 -12.65 5.38 -9.79
N LYS A 56 -13.54 6.35 -9.81
CA LYS A 56 -14.11 6.94 -8.58
C LYS A 56 -14.81 5.90 -7.72
N SER A 57 -15.60 5.03 -8.34
CA SER A 57 -16.36 4.01 -7.61
C SER A 57 -15.42 3.06 -6.85
N ARG A 58 -14.34 2.64 -7.50
CA ARG A 58 -13.33 1.78 -6.87
C ARG A 58 -12.57 2.49 -5.76
N GLU A 59 -12.17 3.76 -5.97
CA GLU A 59 -11.46 4.53 -4.96
C GLU A 59 -12.34 4.81 -3.74
N ASP A 60 -13.62 5.08 -3.94
CA ASP A 60 -14.58 5.23 -2.84
C ASP A 60 -14.74 3.92 -2.03
N ALA A 61 -14.83 2.78 -2.70
CA ALA A 61 -14.92 1.47 -2.05
C ALA A 61 -13.66 1.14 -1.25
N VAL A 62 -12.48 1.48 -1.75
CA VAL A 62 -11.22 1.31 -1.03
C VAL A 62 -11.19 2.19 0.22
N HIS A 63 -11.63 3.44 0.11
CA HIS A 63 -11.69 4.38 1.23
C HIS A 63 -12.61 3.88 2.35
N GLU A 64 -13.81 3.39 2.00
CA GLU A 64 -14.75 2.80 2.97
C GLU A 64 -14.13 1.61 3.70
N ARG A 65 -13.42 0.74 2.97
CA ARG A 65 -12.74 -0.42 3.56
C ARG A 65 -11.62 0.00 4.50
N VAL A 66 -10.88 1.06 4.16
CA VAL A 66 -9.84 1.61 5.04
C VAL A 66 -10.44 2.05 6.37
N GLU A 67 -11.56 2.74 6.35
CA GLU A 67 -12.25 3.17 7.57
C GLU A 67 -12.62 1.96 8.45
N MET A 68 -13.24 0.95 7.87
CA MET A 68 -13.67 -0.25 8.60
C MET A 68 -12.48 -1.00 9.21
N ILE A 69 -11.46 -1.26 8.43
CA ILE A 69 -10.27 -2.01 8.88
C ILE A 69 -9.50 -1.21 9.94
N SER A 70 -9.38 0.09 9.76
CA SER A 70 -8.70 0.96 10.73
C SER A 70 -9.40 0.95 12.08
N GLN A 71 -10.73 1.00 12.09
CA GLN A 71 -11.51 0.90 13.32
C GLN A 71 -11.32 -0.44 14.00
N GLU A 72 -11.40 -1.54 13.26
CA GLU A 72 -11.20 -2.89 13.80
C GLU A 72 -9.82 -3.08 14.44
N LYS A 73 -8.79 -2.52 13.83
CA LYS A 73 -7.40 -2.70 14.24
C LYS A 73 -6.88 -1.60 15.16
N GLY A 74 -7.71 -0.62 15.49
CA GLY A 74 -7.29 0.49 16.34
C GLY A 74 -6.23 1.38 15.72
N LEU A 75 -6.27 1.56 14.40
CA LEU A 75 -5.32 2.39 13.67
C LEU A 75 -5.89 3.79 13.43
N ASP A 76 -5.02 4.78 13.31
CA ASP A 76 -5.41 6.15 12.95
C ASP A 76 -5.92 6.17 11.51
N ILE A 77 -7.22 6.43 11.34
CA ILE A 77 -7.90 6.40 10.04
C ILE A 77 -7.28 7.40 9.07
N ASP A 78 -6.99 8.61 9.51
CA ASP A 78 -6.47 9.67 8.63
C ASP A 78 -5.09 9.32 8.10
N ILE A 79 -4.23 8.78 8.94
CA ILE A 79 -2.88 8.36 8.53
C ILE A 79 -2.94 7.17 7.59
N ILE A 80 -3.75 6.15 7.92
CA ILE A 80 -3.88 4.96 7.06
C ILE A 80 -4.48 5.34 5.72
N ASP A 81 -5.46 6.24 5.70
CA ASP A 81 -6.06 6.73 4.45
C ASP A 81 -5.02 7.41 3.56
N GLN A 82 -4.12 8.21 4.14
CA GLN A 82 -3.02 8.83 3.39
C GLN A 82 -2.07 7.78 2.79
N ILE A 83 -1.72 6.75 3.56
CA ILE A 83 -0.88 5.66 3.08
C ILE A 83 -1.54 4.94 1.90
N VAL A 84 -2.80 4.57 2.03
CA VAL A 84 -3.54 3.87 0.97
C VAL A 84 -3.74 4.77 -0.24
N ASN A 85 -3.97 6.06 -0.04
CA ASN A 85 -4.06 7.03 -1.14
C ASN A 85 -2.75 7.08 -1.94
N MET A 86 -1.60 7.04 -1.27
CA MET A 86 -0.29 7.00 -1.95
C MET A 86 -0.10 5.69 -2.72
N LEU A 87 -0.58 4.56 -2.20
CA LEU A 87 -0.56 3.29 -2.91
C LEU A 87 -1.46 3.33 -4.16
N THR A 88 -2.59 4.01 -4.07
CA THR A 88 -3.50 4.23 -5.20
C THR A 88 -2.82 5.07 -6.29
N ILE A 89 -2.13 6.13 -5.90
CA ILE A 89 -1.34 6.97 -6.82
C ILE A 89 -0.24 6.14 -7.49
N LEU A 90 0.48 5.34 -6.73
CA LEU A 90 1.52 4.46 -7.25
C LEU A 90 0.96 3.51 -8.32
N SER A 91 -0.20 2.90 -8.06
CA SER A 91 -0.89 2.04 -9.02
C SER A 91 -1.31 2.79 -10.27
N LYS A 92 -1.92 3.98 -10.13
CA LYS A 92 -2.35 4.79 -11.27
C LYS A 92 -1.17 5.24 -12.13
N ASN A 93 -0.05 5.61 -11.51
CA ASN A 93 1.15 5.98 -12.26
C ASN A 93 1.68 4.81 -13.07
N GLU A 94 1.69 3.61 -12.50
CA GLU A 94 2.09 2.40 -13.22
C GLU A 94 1.11 2.06 -14.34
N GLN A 95 -0.20 2.21 -14.12
CA GLN A 95 -1.22 2.03 -15.16
C GLN A 95 -0.98 2.97 -16.34
N LYS A 96 -0.67 4.25 -16.07
CA LYS A 96 -0.36 5.23 -17.11
C LYS A 96 0.87 4.83 -17.92
N GLU A 97 1.91 4.34 -17.24
CA GLU A 97 3.14 3.89 -17.91
C GLU A 97 2.88 2.65 -18.79
N ILE A 98 2.08 1.72 -18.33
CA ILE A 98 1.68 0.53 -19.10
C ILE A 98 0.91 0.97 -20.37
N LEU A 99 -0.05 1.88 -20.26
CA LEU A 99 -0.81 2.37 -21.40
C LEU A 99 0.08 3.13 -22.40
N ARG A 100 1.03 3.92 -21.91
CA ARG A 100 2.01 4.60 -22.75
C ARG A 100 2.80 3.61 -23.58
N ARG A 101 3.28 2.53 -22.99
CA ARG A 101 4.03 1.48 -23.68
C ARG A 101 3.19 0.75 -24.71
N ILE A 102 1.91 0.53 -24.44
CA ILE A 102 0.98 -0.08 -25.41
C ILE A 102 0.85 0.80 -26.63
N VAL A 103 0.63 2.12 -26.44
CA VAL A 103 0.52 3.09 -27.53
C VAL A 103 1.79 3.14 -28.37
N ASP A 104 2.97 3.04 -27.71
CA ASP A 104 4.28 3.07 -28.37
C ASP A 104 4.67 1.72 -28.99
N GLY A 105 3.81 0.69 -28.89
CA GLY A 105 4.07 -0.63 -29.48
C GLY A 105 5.10 -1.46 -28.72
N GLN A 106 5.31 -1.21 -27.41
CA GLN A 106 6.29 -1.91 -26.58
C GLN A 106 5.73 -3.14 -25.85
N TYR A 107 4.47 -3.44 -26.06
CA TYR A 107 3.79 -4.62 -25.56
C TYR A 107 3.17 -5.42 -26.70
#